data_687a8dd38a57b8fc0211fa54d5fea320
#
_entry.id   687a8dd38a57b8fc0211fa54d5fea320
#
_cell.length_a   1.000
_cell.length_b   1.000
_cell.length_c   1.000
_cell.angle_alpha   90.00
_cell.angle_beta   90.00
_cell.angle_gamma   90.00
#
_symmetry.space_group_name_H-M   'P 1'
#
loop_
_entity.id
_entity.type
_entity.pdbx_description
1 polymer ?
#
loop_
_entity_poly.entity_id
_entity_poly.type
_entity_poly.pdbx_seq_one_letter_code
_entity_poly.pdbx_strand_id
1 'polypeptide(L)'
;MKRYVALGSSMAAGPGIKPSAPGAPWQAGRSARNYPHLVAARLGLDLTDVTYSGATTAHVLRDHQNGAPPQIDALDGSEALVTVTIGGNDAGYVPQLMAAALPRFTRSLPLAGPFLRGLLDPDARATALTEVADALVEVGREIRRRAPQAQVLFVDYLTLLPPEGVAASPLSEADATLGRHIAATLERVTGEAAAQADCGWVRAAQASVAHHAWSAQPWTTRPGLPWLNRPAPLHPNAAGMRAVADLVVAQARTGA
;
A
#
# COMPACT_ATOMS: atom_id res chain seq x y z
N MET A 1 14.91 22.84 5.71
CA MET A 1 14.30 22.18 4.54
C MET A 1 12.80 22.07 4.78
N LYS A 2 11.97 22.03 3.73
CA LYS A 2 10.53 21.78 3.90
C LYS A 2 10.33 20.34 4.35
N ARG A 3 9.39 20.11 5.28
CA ARG A 3 9.13 18.80 5.89
C ARG A 3 8.21 17.94 5.02
N TYR A 4 8.52 16.65 4.95
CA TYR A 4 7.71 15.63 4.29
C TYR A 4 7.43 14.48 5.26
N VAL A 5 6.17 14.09 5.44
CA VAL A 5 5.78 12.93 6.24
C VAL A 5 5.15 11.87 5.34
N ALA A 6 5.65 10.65 5.41
CA ALA A 6 5.12 9.50 4.68
C ALA A 6 4.41 8.53 5.63
N LEU A 7 3.12 8.34 5.40
CA LEU A 7 2.25 7.40 6.11
C LEU A 7 1.94 6.19 5.22
N GLY A 8 1.64 5.07 5.82
CA GLY A 8 1.14 3.94 5.04
C GLY A 8 1.63 2.57 5.48
N SER A 9 1.32 1.60 4.64
CA SER A 9 1.60 0.17 4.84
C SER A 9 2.86 -0.29 4.12
N SER A 10 3.01 -1.61 3.97
CA SER A 10 4.13 -2.25 3.28
C SER A 10 4.32 -1.80 1.83
N MET A 11 3.25 -1.38 1.15
CA MET A 11 3.34 -0.89 -0.23
C MET A 11 4.12 0.43 -0.33
N ALA A 12 4.14 1.23 0.75
CA ALA A 12 5.00 2.41 0.86
C ALA A 12 6.36 2.05 1.49
N ALA A 13 6.39 1.18 2.50
CA ALA A 13 7.61 0.82 3.22
C ALA A 13 8.66 0.10 2.36
N GLY A 14 8.26 -0.74 1.42
CA GLY A 14 9.15 -1.47 0.51
C GLY A 14 9.91 -2.63 1.17
N PRO A 15 9.20 -3.57 1.86
CA PRO A 15 9.85 -4.64 2.58
C PRO A 15 10.71 -5.52 1.68
N GLY A 16 11.91 -5.82 2.17
CA GLY A 16 12.90 -6.65 1.47
C GLY A 16 13.74 -5.93 0.43
N ILE A 17 13.45 -4.68 0.06
CA ILE A 17 14.32 -3.85 -0.79
C ILE A 17 15.47 -3.29 0.06
N LYS A 18 16.70 -3.60 -0.30
CA LYS A 18 17.91 -3.15 0.44
C LYS A 18 18.48 -1.83 -0.09
N PRO A 19 19.15 -1.03 0.79
CA PRO A 19 19.33 -1.23 2.22
C PRO A 19 18.06 -0.90 3.01
N SER A 20 17.96 -1.43 4.23
CA SER A 20 16.91 -1.01 5.18
C SER A 20 17.14 0.43 5.62
N ALA A 21 16.06 1.15 5.91
CA ALA A 21 16.14 2.52 6.40
C ALA A 21 16.81 2.57 7.80
N PRO A 22 17.79 3.45 8.02
CA PRO A 22 18.45 3.58 9.31
C PRO A 22 17.43 3.90 10.42
N GLY A 23 17.60 3.28 11.60
CA GLY A 23 16.75 3.53 12.78
C GLY A 23 15.32 2.98 12.67
N ALA A 24 14.91 2.41 11.55
CA ALA A 24 13.58 1.82 11.42
C ALA A 24 13.50 0.48 12.19
N PRO A 25 12.41 0.23 12.94
CA PRO A 25 12.15 -1.10 13.48
C PRO A 25 12.16 -2.14 12.36
N TRP A 26 12.77 -3.32 12.60
CA TRP A 26 12.88 -4.34 11.57
C TRP A 26 11.49 -4.83 11.07
N GLN A 27 10.49 -4.85 11.95
CA GLN A 27 9.12 -5.23 11.62
C GLN A 27 8.45 -4.24 10.66
N ALA A 28 8.89 -2.98 10.66
CA ALA A 28 8.37 -1.98 9.74
C ALA A 28 8.69 -2.31 8.29
N GLY A 29 9.76 -3.06 8.04
CA GLY A 29 10.19 -3.44 6.69
C GLY A 29 10.58 -2.26 5.82
N ARG A 30 10.92 -1.10 6.41
CA ARG A 30 11.25 0.12 5.67
C ARG A 30 12.56 -0.01 4.91
N SER A 31 12.51 0.32 3.63
CA SER A 31 13.68 0.43 2.76
C SER A 31 14.15 1.89 2.68
N ALA A 32 15.46 2.12 2.70
CA ALA A 32 16.03 3.42 2.34
C ALA A 32 15.90 3.75 0.83
N ARG A 33 15.29 2.85 0.05
CA ARG A 33 14.98 3.00 -1.38
C ARG A 33 13.50 2.84 -1.69
N ASN A 34 12.65 3.01 -0.68
CA ASN A 34 11.20 3.07 -0.90
C ASN A 34 10.82 4.41 -1.59
N TYR A 35 9.59 4.52 -2.09
CA TYR A 35 9.22 5.74 -2.81
C TYR A 35 9.30 7.00 -1.94
N PRO A 36 8.98 7.00 -0.63
CA PRO A 36 9.14 8.19 0.21
C PRO A 36 10.56 8.73 0.24
N HIS A 37 11.57 7.88 0.43
CA HIS A 37 12.97 8.29 0.41
C HIS A 37 13.40 8.84 -0.96
N LEU A 38 12.91 8.22 -2.05
CA LEU A 38 13.20 8.69 -3.41
C LEU A 38 12.55 10.05 -3.69
N VAL A 39 11.33 10.28 -3.24
CA VAL A 39 10.63 11.57 -3.35
C VAL A 39 11.37 12.64 -2.55
N ALA A 40 11.73 12.36 -1.30
CA ALA A 40 12.46 13.28 -0.44
C ALA A 40 13.78 13.74 -1.08
N ALA A 41 14.56 12.78 -1.61
CA ALA A 41 15.83 13.08 -2.28
C ALA A 41 15.65 13.95 -3.54
N ARG A 42 14.59 13.71 -4.35
CA ARG A 42 14.33 14.45 -5.60
C ARG A 42 13.77 15.85 -5.38
N LEU A 43 13.03 16.05 -4.31
CA LEU A 43 12.42 17.35 -3.97
C LEU A 43 13.22 18.15 -2.92
N GLY A 44 14.31 17.58 -2.38
CA GLY A 44 15.11 18.24 -1.33
C GLY A 44 14.32 18.43 -0.04
N LEU A 45 13.48 17.46 0.35
CA LEU A 45 12.64 17.51 1.54
C LEU A 45 13.27 16.76 2.71
N ASP A 46 12.94 17.20 3.93
CA ASP A 46 13.28 16.49 5.16
C ASP A 46 12.20 15.45 5.46
N LEU A 47 12.56 14.15 5.39
CA LEU A 47 11.61 13.03 5.45
C LEU A 47 11.48 12.49 6.88
N THR A 48 10.23 12.43 7.35
CA THR A 48 9.80 11.58 8.44
C THR A 48 9.00 10.42 7.85
N ASP A 49 9.63 9.24 7.70
CA ASP A 49 8.97 8.04 7.18
C ASP A 49 8.47 7.18 8.35
N VAL A 50 7.16 7.12 8.55
CA VAL A 50 6.50 6.29 9.57
C VAL A 50 5.72 5.13 8.97
N THR A 51 5.90 4.84 7.68
CA THR A 51 5.28 3.68 7.02
C THR A 51 5.64 2.38 7.74
N TYR A 52 4.69 1.44 7.82
CA TYR A 52 4.91 0.21 8.58
C TYR A 52 4.23 -0.98 7.90
N SER A 53 4.97 -2.06 7.66
CA SER A 53 4.42 -3.29 7.06
C SER A 53 3.27 -3.85 7.88
N GLY A 54 2.16 -4.20 7.22
CA GLY A 54 0.95 -4.68 7.90
C GLY A 54 0.06 -3.60 8.50
N ALA A 55 0.41 -2.30 8.37
CA ALA A 55 -0.43 -1.22 8.88
C ALA A 55 -1.81 -1.21 8.21
N THR A 56 -2.83 -0.93 9.00
CA THR A 56 -4.22 -0.67 8.64
C THR A 56 -4.54 0.81 8.83
N THR A 57 -5.73 1.24 8.40
CA THR A 57 -6.23 2.60 8.66
C THR A 57 -6.27 2.93 10.15
N ALA A 58 -6.60 1.95 11.01
CA ALA A 58 -6.57 2.10 12.46
C ALA A 58 -5.15 2.42 13.00
N HIS A 59 -4.10 1.80 12.43
CA HIS A 59 -2.70 2.10 12.79
C HIS A 59 -2.24 3.47 12.29
N VAL A 60 -2.87 3.99 11.26
CA VAL A 60 -2.65 5.39 10.86
C VAL A 60 -3.27 6.33 11.88
N LEU A 61 -4.53 6.08 12.29
CA LEU A 61 -5.35 7.03 13.05
C LEU A 61 -5.15 6.97 14.56
N ARG A 62 -5.11 5.77 15.17
CA ARG A 62 -5.28 5.62 16.63
C ARG A 62 -4.55 4.46 17.29
N ASP A 63 -4.26 3.39 16.53
CA ASP A 63 -3.74 2.17 17.13
C ASP A 63 -2.21 2.13 17.10
N HIS A 64 -1.61 1.62 18.17
CA HIS A 64 -0.18 1.33 18.21
C HIS A 64 0.11 0.05 17.40
N GLN A 65 1.25 0.04 16.72
CA GLN A 65 1.71 -1.14 15.98
C GLN A 65 3.11 -1.57 16.44
N ASN A 66 3.22 -2.71 17.12
CA ASN A 66 4.49 -3.22 17.65
C ASN A 66 5.28 -2.18 18.48
N GLY A 67 4.57 -1.39 19.29
CA GLY A 67 5.16 -0.34 20.12
C GLY A 67 5.36 1.01 19.40
N ALA A 68 5.18 1.09 18.07
CA ALA A 68 5.15 2.36 17.37
C ALA A 68 3.81 3.08 17.63
N PRO A 69 3.81 4.41 17.83
CA PRO A 69 2.58 5.18 18.00
C PRO A 69 1.76 5.23 16.70
N PRO A 70 0.48 5.68 16.75
CA PRO A 70 -0.29 5.96 15.56
C PRO A 70 0.50 6.85 14.58
N GLN A 71 0.46 6.49 13.28
CA GLN A 71 1.29 7.18 12.30
C GLN A 71 0.96 8.68 12.19
N ILE A 72 -0.30 9.03 12.43
CA ILE A 72 -0.79 10.41 12.40
C ILE A 72 -0.09 11.32 13.43
N ASP A 73 0.49 10.77 14.49
CA ASP A 73 1.21 11.53 15.52
C ASP A 73 2.54 12.08 15.02
N ALA A 74 3.00 11.67 13.86
CA ALA A 74 4.14 12.27 13.18
C ALA A 74 3.84 13.64 12.56
N LEU A 75 2.57 14.03 12.45
CA LEU A 75 2.16 15.34 11.90
C LEU A 75 2.10 16.40 13.01
N ASP A 76 2.72 17.56 12.75
CA ASP A 76 2.73 18.71 13.66
C ASP A 76 2.24 20.02 13.01
N GLY A 77 1.82 19.98 11.74
CA GLY A 77 1.30 21.12 10.99
C GLY A 77 2.35 21.87 10.16
N SER A 78 3.63 21.51 10.26
CA SER A 78 4.72 22.15 9.51
C SER A 78 5.04 21.47 8.17
N GLU A 79 4.31 20.39 7.82
CA GLU A 79 4.54 19.62 6.62
C GLU A 79 4.23 20.43 5.35
N ALA A 80 5.15 20.37 4.38
CA ALA A 80 4.88 20.82 3.03
C ALA A 80 4.25 19.72 2.16
N LEU A 81 4.55 18.45 2.47
CA LEU A 81 4.03 17.28 1.76
C LEU A 81 3.67 16.19 2.76
N VAL A 82 2.54 15.53 2.53
CA VAL A 82 2.17 14.28 3.19
C VAL A 82 1.75 13.29 2.12
N THR A 83 2.27 12.06 2.16
CA THR A 83 1.78 10.94 1.32
C THR A 83 1.20 9.84 2.19
N VAL A 84 0.15 9.18 1.72
CA VAL A 84 -0.45 8.03 2.39
C VAL A 84 -0.79 6.91 1.42
N THR A 85 -0.33 5.68 1.72
CA THR A 85 -0.64 4.45 0.96
C THR A 85 -1.18 3.41 1.94
N ILE A 86 -2.50 3.27 2.05
CA ILE A 86 -3.15 2.49 3.10
C ILE A 86 -4.45 1.84 2.60
N GLY A 87 -5.07 0.95 3.38
CA GLY A 87 -6.35 0.30 3.12
C GLY A 87 -6.26 -1.13 2.60
N GLY A 88 -5.15 -1.54 2.00
CA GLY A 88 -5.01 -2.89 1.45
C GLY A 88 -4.97 -3.99 2.50
N ASN A 89 -4.45 -3.73 3.70
CA ASN A 89 -4.49 -4.69 4.80
C ASN A 89 -5.88 -4.78 5.42
N ASP A 90 -6.60 -3.66 5.50
CA ASP A 90 -8.00 -3.60 5.94
C ASP A 90 -8.88 -4.46 5.02
N ALA A 91 -8.77 -4.28 3.71
CA ALA A 91 -9.47 -5.09 2.71
C ALA A 91 -8.97 -6.55 2.62
N GLY A 92 -7.82 -6.87 3.22
CA GLY A 92 -7.19 -8.18 3.12
C GLY A 92 -6.63 -8.50 1.72
N TYR A 93 -6.26 -7.49 0.91
CA TYR A 93 -5.88 -7.65 -0.50
C TYR A 93 -4.68 -8.59 -0.69
N VAL A 94 -3.52 -8.26 -0.12
CA VAL A 94 -2.32 -9.13 -0.22
C VAL A 94 -2.52 -10.45 0.54
N PRO A 95 -3.10 -10.49 1.75
CA PRO A 95 -3.44 -11.74 2.43
C PRO A 95 -4.33 -12.68 1.61
N GLN A 96 -5.35 -12.16 0.90
CA GLN A 96 -6.21 -12.93 0.00
C GLN A 96 -5.40 -13.58 -1.12
N LEU A 97 -4.56 -12.81 -1.82
CA LEU A 97 -3.72 -13.33 -2.91
C LEU A 97 -2.68 -14.34 -2.42
N MET A 98 -2.11 -14.15 -1.25
CA MET A 98 -1.19 -15.11 -0.63
C MET A 98 -1.91 -16.41 -0.26
N ALA A 99 -3.11 -16.34 0.34
CA ALA A 99 -3.93 -17.50 0.63
C ALA A 99 -4.36 -18.25 -0.65
N ALA A 100 -4.68 -17.51 -1.71
CA ALA A 100 -5.02 -18.06 -3.02
C ALA A 100 -3.85 -18.80 -3.67
N ALA A 101 -2.62 -18.35 -3.46
CA ALA A 101 -1.41 -18.96 -4.00
C ALA A 101 -0.98 -20.25 -3.28
N LEU A 102 -1.53 -20.52 -2.09
CA LEU A 102 -1.23 -21.74 -1.36
C LEU A 102 -1.89 -22.97 -2.01
N PRO A 103 -1.30 -24.17 -1.88
CA PRO A 103 -1.93 -25.40 -2.34
C PRO A 103 -3.33 -25.58 -1.75
N ARG A 104 -4.29 -26.01 -2.56
CA ARG A 104 -5.71 -26.10 -2.15
C ARG A 104 -5.95 -26.95 -0.91
N PHE A 105 -5.15 -28.00 -0.67
CA PHE A 105 -5.30 -28.82 0.53
C PHE A 105 -5.10 -28.05 1.84
N THR A 106 -4.36 -26.93 1.82
CA THR A 106 -4.15 -26.09 3.01
C THR A 106 -5.46 -25.50 3.55
N ARG A 107 -6.45 -25.31 2.67
CA ARG A 107 -7.80 -24.81 3.01
C ARG A 107 -8.62 -25.83 3.81
N SER A 108 -8.18 -27.10 3.85
CA SER A 108 -8.80 -28.19 4.62
C SER A 108 -8.10 -28.48 5.94
N LEU A 109 -6.99 -27.80 6.25
CA LEU A 109 -6.27 -27.98 7.51
C LEU A 109 -7.11 -27.48 8.69
N PRO A 110 -7.18 -28.24 9.81
CA PRO A 110 -8.06 -27.91 10.93
C PRO A 110 -7.84 -26.52 11.54
N LEU A 111 -6.58 -26.10 11.70
CA LEU A 111 -6.23 -24.82 12.34
C LEU A 111 -6.16 -23.65 11.34
N ALA A 112 -5.57 -23.85 10.17
CA ALA A 112 -5.35 -22.79 9.19
C ALA A 112 -6.51 -22.63 8.21
N GLY A 113 -7.23 -23.72 7.92
CA GLY A 113 -8.26 -23.76 6.88
C GLY A 113 -9.39 -22.75 7.05
N PRO A 114 -10.00 -22.61 8.25
CA PRO A 114 -11.04 -21.60 8.46
C PRO A 114 -10.58 -20.18 8.18
N PHE A 115 -9.40 -19.81 8.64
CA PHE A 115 -8.79 -18.49 8.37
C PHE A 115 -8.55 -18.27 6.87
N LEU A 116 -7.94 -19.25 6.20
CA LEU A 116 -7.68 -19.17 4.75
C LEU A 116 -8.97 -19.05 3.93
N ARG A 117 -10.02 -19.80 4.31
CA ARG A 117 -11.34 -19.68 3.65
C ARG A 117 -11.95 -18.30 3.87
N GLY A 118 -11.85 -17.73 5.08
CA GLY A 118 -12.32 -16.38 5.36
C GLY A 118 -11.62 -15.31 4.51
N LEU A 119 -10.33 -15.46 4.23
CA LEU A 119 -9.61 -14.56 3.32
C LEU A 119 -10.09 -14.68 1.86
N LEU A 120 -10.58 -15.84 1.47
CA LEU A 120 -11.04 -16.13 0.10
C LEU A 120 -12.56 -16.00 -0.07
N ASP A 121 -13.26 -15.60 0.99
CA ASP A 121 -14.72 -15.39 0.99
C ASP A 121 -15.05 -14.03 0.35
N PRO A 122 -15.78 -14.00 -0.78
CA PRO A 122 -16.16 -12.76 -1.45
C PRO A 122 -17.01 -11.83 -0.59
N ASP A 123 -17.93 -12.37 0.21
CA ASP A 123 -18.84 -11.56 1.05
C ASP A 123 -18.07 -10.89 2.19
N ALA A 124 -17.13 -11.60 2.81
CA ALA A 124 -16.23 -11.04 3.81
C ALA A 124 -15.34 -9.93 3.21
N ARG A 125 -14.90 -10.09 1.95
CA ARG A 125 -14.11 -9.05 1.25
C ARG A 125 -14.97 -7.84 0.90
N ALA A 126 -16.22 -8.04 0.46
CA ALA A 126 -17.15 -6.95 0.17
C ALA A 126 -17.45 -6.10 1.42
N THR A 127 -17.67 -6.75 2.57
CA THR A 127 -17.85 -6.07 3.86
C THR A 127 -16.61 -5.24 4.22
N ALA A 128 -15.42 -5.84 4.18
CA ALA A 128 -14.16 -5.16 4.48
C ALA A 128 -13.89 -3.97 3.53
N LEU A 129 -14.26 -4.08 2.25
CA LEU A 129 -14.14 -2.97 1.29
C LEU A 129 -15.09 -1.81 1.58
N THR A 130 -16.28 -2.09 2.14
CA THR A 130 -17.20 -1.04 2.57
C THR A 130 -16.65 -0.30 3.79
N GLU A 131 -16.14 -1.03 4.78
CA GLU A 131 -15.56 -0.45 5.99
C GLU A 131 -14.31 0.39 5.69
N VAL A 132 -13.45 -0.08 4.77
CA VAL A 132 -12.23 0.65 4.39
C VAL A 132 -12.54 1.95 3.64
N ALA A 133 -13.64 2.02 2.90
CA ALA A 133 -14.03 3.25 2.20
C ALA A 133 -14.25 4.40 3.19
N ASP A 134 -15.02 4.18 4.25
CA ASP A 134 -15.27 5.17 5.29
C ASP A 134 -13.99 5.52 6.07
N ALA A 135 -13.17 4.49 6.39
CA ALA A 135 -11.92 4.67 7.11
C ALA A 135 -10.89 5.49 6.31
N LEU A 136 -10.83 5.35 4.99
CA LEU A 136 -9.96 6.17 4.12
C LEU A 136 -10.38 7.64 4.13
N VAL A 137 -11.67 7.94 4.14
CA VAL A 137 -12.18 9.31 4.27
C VAL A 137 -11.78 9.90 5.62
N GLU A 138 -11.91 9.13 6.72
CA GLU A 138 -11.46 9.55 8.06
C GLU A 138 -9.95 9.84 8.07
N VAL A 139 -9.13 8.97 7.47
CA VAL A 139 -7.68 9.19 7.33
C VAL A 139 -7.39 10.51 6.62
N GLY A 140 -8.03 10.78 5.50
CA GLY A 140 -7.80 12.01 4.74
C GLY A 140 -8.19 13.26 5.53
N ARG A 141 -9.35 13.24 6.17
CA ARG A 141 -9.83 14.36 7.01
C ARG A 141 -8.93 14.63 8.20
N GLU A 142 -8.46 13.59 8.88
CA GLU A 142 -7.57 13.74 10.03
C GLU A 142 -6.18 14.24 9.62
N ILE A 143 -5.61 13.76 8.50
CA ILE A 143 -4.37 14.31 7.95
C ILE A 143 -4.55 15.79 7.62
N ARG A 144 -5.63 16.16 6.93
CA ARG A 144 -5.91 17.55 6.56
C ARG A 144 -6.09 18.44 7.79
N ARG A 145 -6.74 17.94 8.84
CA ARG A 145 -6.92 18.65 10.11
C ARG A 145 -5.60 18.93 10.82
N ARG A 146 -4.66 17.98 10.83
CA ARG A 146 -3.36 18.10 11.49
C ARG A 146 -2.34 18.87 10.66
N ALA A 147 -2.39 18.76 9.34
CA ALA A 147 -1.47 19.39 8.39
C ALA A 147 -2.23 20.24 7.35
N PRO A 148 -2.91 21.34 7.77
CA PRO A 148 -3.84 22.10 6.92
C PRO A 148 -3.14 22.78 5.74
N GLN A 149 -1.85 23.08 5.84
CA GLN A 149 -1.07 23.74 4.80
C GLN A 149 -0.31 22.75 3.90
N ALA A 150 -0.29 21.47 4.26
CA ALA A 150 0.43 20.46 3.49
C ALA A 150 -0.27 20.15 2.17
N GLN A 151 0.50 19.88 1.13
CA GLN A 151 -0.02 19.11 0.02
C GLN A 151 -0.17 17.64 0.46
N VAL A 152 -1.41 17.14 0.51
CA VAL A 152 -1.70 15.76 0.92
C VAL A 152 -2.01 14.92 -0.31
N LEU A 153 -1.31 13.80 -0.50
CA LEU A 153 -1.46 12.90 -1.64
C LEU A 153 -1.78 11.48 -1.16
N PHE A 154 -2.96 10.99 -1.52
CA PHE A 154 -3.24 9.55 -1.49
C PHE A 154 -2.52 8.89 -2.67
N VAL A 155 -1.80 7.82 -2.40
CA VAL A 155 -1.11 7.01 -3.41
C VAL A 155 -1.77 5.64 -3.44
N ASP A 156 -2.46 5.29 -4.51
CA ASP A 156 -3.10 3.99 -4.63
C ASP A 156 -2.08 2.86 -4.90
N TYR A 157 -2.57 1.64 -4.96
CA TYR A 157 -1.71 0.46 -5.06
C TYR A 157 -1.31 0.21 -6.51
N LEU A 158 -0.06 -0.21 -6.73
CA LEU A 158 0.36 -0.74 -8.03
C LEU A 158 -0.48 -1.96 -8.43
N THR A 159 -0.76 -2.10 -9.71
CA THR A 159 -1.43 -3.27 -10.27
C THR A 159 -0.62 -4.54 -10.00
N LEU A 160 -1.18 -5.49 -9.25
CA LEU A 160 -0.52 -6.76 -8.92
C LEU A 160 -0.82 -7.83 -9.96
N LEU A 161 -2.09 -7.96 -10.38
CA LEU A 161 -2.58 -9.05 -11.21
C LEU A 161 -2.60 -8.69 -12.70
N PRO A 162 -2.42 -9.68 -13.59
CA PRO A 162 -2.63 -9.48 -15.01
C PRO A 162 -4.12 -9.20 -15.31
N PRO A 163 -4.43 -8.62 -16.50
CA PRO A 163 -5.80 -8.41 -16.91
C PRO A 163 -6.60 -9.72 -17.00
N GLU A 164 -7.91 -9.60 -17.06
CA GLU A 164 -8.80 -10.73 -17.26
C GLU A 164 -8.43 -11.52 -18.51
N GLY A 165 -8.56 -12.85 -18.45
CA GLY A 165 -8.17 -13.76 -19.53
C GLY A 165 -6.67 -14.10 -19.58
N VAL A 166 -5.83 -13.43 -18.77
CA VAL A 166 -4.40 -13.77 -18.65
C VAL A 166 -4.16 -14.52 -17.34
N ALA A 167 -3.59 -15.72 -17.45
CA ALA A 167 -3.37 -16.60 -16.30
C ALA A 167 -2.41 -15.98 -15.25
N ALA A 168 -2.82 -16.04 -14.00
CA ALA A 168 -2.06 -15.57 -12.83
C ALA A 168 -1.53 -16.73 -11.97
N SER A 169 -0.98 -17.78 -12.58
CA SER A 169 -0.49 -18.96 -11.85
C SER A 169 0.43 -18.59 -10.68
N PRO A 170 0.25 -19.18 -9.46
CA PRO A 170 -0.56 -20.37 -9.14
C PRO A 170 -2.02 -20.08 -8.73
N LEU A 171 -2.52 -18.87 -8.87
CA LEU A 171 -3.90 -18.52 -8.53
C LEU A 171 -4.88 -19.19 -9.50
N SER A 172 -6.05 -19.61 -8.98
CA SER A 172 -7.19 -19.96 -9.84
C SER A 172 -7.79 -18.70 -10.48
N GLU A 173 -8.52 -18.85 -11.58
CA GLU A 173 -9.19 -17.70 -12.22
C GLU A 173 -10.20 -17.03 -11.27
N ALA A 174 -10.95 -17.82 -10.50
CA ALA A 174 -11.89 -17.28 -9.51
C ALA A 174 -11.18 -16.45 -8.42
N ASP A 175 -10.05 -16.96 -7.87
CA ASP A 175 -9.28 -16.25 -6.87
C ASP A 175 -8.63 -14.97 -7.46
N ALA A 176 -8.16 -15.02 -8.71
CA ALA A 176 -7.60 -13.87 -9.42
C ALA A 176 -8.68 -12.83 -9.73
N THR A 177 -9.89 -13.26 -10.10
CA THR A 177 -11.04 -12.38 -10.33
C THR A 177 -11.44 -11.64 -9.05
N LEU A 178 -11.50 -12.35 -7.90
CA LEU A 178 -11.72 -11.72 -6.61
C LEU A 178 -10.62 -10.69 -6.29
N GLY A 179 -9.35 -11.05 -6.52
CA GLY A 179 -8.23 -10.13 -6.31
C GLY A 179 -8.30 -8.89 -7.19
N ARG A 180 -8.68 -9.01 -8.47
CA ARG A 180 -8.91 -7.86 -9.37
C ARG A 180 -10.07 -6.98 -8.90
N HIS A 181 -11.16 -7.58 -8.43
CA HIS A 181 -12.29 -6.85 -7.86
C HIS A 181 -11.87 -6.04 -6.61
N ILE A 182 -11.12 -6.65 -5.69
CA ILE A 182 -10.58 -5.95 -4.51
C ILE A 182 -9.70 -4.77 -4.96
N ALA A 183 -8.78 -4.98 -5.91
CA ALA A 183 -7.88 -3.95 -6.41
C ALA A 183 -8.64 -2.76 -7.02
N ALA A 184 -9.59 -3.03 -7.92
CA ALA A 184 -10.39 -2.00 -8.58
C ALA A 184 -11.26 -1.21 -7.58
N THR A 185 -11.83 -1.89 -6.59
CA THR A 185 -12.59 -1.24 -5.53
C THR A 185 -11.71 -0.36 -4.66
N LEU A 186 -10.54 -0.85 -4.23
CA LEU A 186 -9.57 -0.05 -3.47
C LEU A 186 -9.10 1.19 -4.23
N GLU A 187 -8.80 1.06 -5.53
CA GLU A 187 -8.44 2.20 -6.38
C GLU A 187 -9.56 3.25 -6.37
N ARG A 188 -10.80 2.84 -6.61
CA ARG A 188 -11.96 3.73 -6.64
C ARG A 188 -12.19 4.42 -5.29
N VAL A 189 -12.27 3.66 -4.19
CA VAL A 189 -12.54 4.25 -2.85
C VAL A 189 -11.38 5.12 -2.36
N THR A 190 -10.13 4.83 -2.76
CA THR A 190 -8.99 5.70 -2.49
C THR A 190 -9.13 7.05 -3.20
N GLY A 191 -9.54 7.05 -4.47
CA GLY A 191 -9.79 8.28 -5.22
C GLY A 191 -10.98 9.07 -4.67
N GLU A 192 -12.05 8.40 -4.29
CA GLU A 192 -13.23 9.01 -3.65
C GLU A 192 -12.88 9.65 -2.29
N ALA A 193 -12.10 8.95 -1.46
CA ALA A 193 -11.64 9.45 -0.17
C ALA A 193 -10.72 10.68 -0.34
N ALA A 194 -9.81 10.64 -1.31
CA ALA A 194 -8.96 11.79 -1.63
C ALA A 194 -9.80 13.01 -2.01
N ALA A 195 -10.79 12.84 -2.88
CA ALA A 195 -11.70 13.92 -3.29
C ALA A 195 -12.52 14.47 -2.12
N GLN A 196 -13.10 13.59 -1.27
CA GLN A 196 -13.91 13.98 -0.12
C GLN A 196 -13.12 14.70 0.98
N ALA A 197 -11.81 14.45 1.06
CA ALA A 197 -10.92 15.07 2.05
C ALA A 197 -10.10 16.24 1.47
N ASP A 198 -10.41 16.71 0.26
CA ASP A 198 -9.66 17.74 -0.46
C ASP A 198 -8.14 17.41 -0.53
N CYS A 199 -7.84 16.17 -0.91
CA CYS A 199 -6.49 15.65 -1.09
C CYS A 199 -6.24 15.30 -2.55
N GLY A 200 -4.97 15.32 -2.97
CA GLY A 200 -4.58 14.84 -4.28
C GLY A 200 -4.57 13.31 -4.35
N TRP A 201 -4.70 12.77 -5.56
CA TRP A 201 -4.69 11.33 -5.81
C TRP A 201 -3.64 10.97 -6.86
N VAL A 202 -2.66 10.16 -6.47
CA VAL A 202 -1.61 9.61 -7.34
C VAL A 202 -2.06 8.24 -7.84
N ARG A 203 -2.34 8.14 -9.14
CA ARG A 203 -2.95 6.97 -9.80
C ARG A 203 -1.90 5.94 -10.20
N ALA A 204 -1.27 5.30 -9.20
CA ALA A 204 -0.23 4.30 -9.41
C ALA A 204 -0.79 3.01 -10.03
N ALA A 205 -2.02 2.61 -9.71
CA ALA A 205 -2.71 1.48 -10.31
C ALA A 205 -2.79 1.65 -11.83
N GLN A 206 -3.32 2.77 -12.30
CA GLN A 206 -3.48 3.05 -13.72
C GLN A 206 -2.13 3.09 -14.46
N ALA A 207 -1.11 3.69 -13.85
CA ALA A 207 0.22 3.80 -14.44
C ALA A 207 0.94 2.44 -14.55
N SER A 208 0.54 1.44 -13.76
CA SER A 208 1.20 0.14 -13.66
C SER A 208 0.45 -1.02 -14.31
N VAL A 209 -0.64 -0.78 -15.05
CA VAL A 209 -1.44 -1.83 -15.70
C VAL A 209 -0.59 -2.77 -16.57
N ALA A 210 0.38 -2.24 -17.33
CA ALA A 210 1.31 -3.02 -18.15
C ALA A 210 2.50 -3.61 -17.35
N HIS A 211 2.61 -3.28 -16.06
CA HIS A 211 3.75 -3.63 -15.19
C HIS A 211 3.38 -4.54 -14.01
N HIS A 212 2.26 -5.28 -14.15
CA HIS A 212 1.82 -6.25 -13.16
C HIS A 212 2.86 -7.36 -12.91
N ALA A 213 2.71 -8.14 -11.83
CA ALA A 213 3.72 -9.11 -11.40
C ALA A 213 4.07 -10.21 -12.44
N TRP A 214 3.20 -10.48 -13.42
CA TRP A 214 3.43 -11.46 -14.50
C TRP A 214 3.86 -10.84 -15.82
N SER A 215 4.02 -9.53 -15.88
CA SER A 215 4.47 -8.82 -17.10
C SER A 215 5.96 -9.06 -17.39
N ALA A 216 6.40 -8.64 -18.58
CA ALA A 216 7.81 -8.71 -18.98
C ALA A 216 8.70 -7.75 -18.19
N GLN A 217 8.14 -6.61 -17.74
CA GLN A 217 8.84 -5.59 -16.95
C GLN A 217 8.04 -5.27 -15.69
N PRO A 218 8.03 -6.19 -14.70
CA PRO A 218 7.17 -6.06 -13.54
C PRO A 218 7.67 -4.97 -12.57
N TRP A 219 6.72 -4.19 -12.02
CA TRP A 219 6.95 -3.27 -10.92
C TRP A 219 6.62 -3.88 -9.57
N THR A 220 6.00 -5.04 -9.57
CA THR A 220 5.63 -5.81 -8.38
C THR A 220 6.16 -7.23 -8.48
N THR A 221 6.17 -7.97 -7.37
CA THR A 221 6.66 -9.34 -7.32
C THR A 221 5.49 -10.33 -7.38
N ARG A 222 5.75 -11.54 -7.88
CA ARG A 222 4.80 -12.66 -7.88
C ARG A 222 4.56 -13.19 -6.44
N PRO A 223 3.44 -13.91 -6.21
CA PRO A 223 3.28 -14.67 -4.98
C PRO A 223 4.40 -15.70 -4.83
N GLY A 224 4.79 -15.98 -3.60
CA GLY A 224 5.86 -16.93 -3.31
C GLY A 224 6.26 -16.90 -1.84
N LEU A 225 7.31 -17.65 -1.50
CA LEU A 225 7.89 -17.60 -0.17
C LEU A 225 8.73 -16.33 0.01
N PRO A 226 8.68 -15.68 1.17
CA PRO A 226 9.57 -14.56 1.48
C PRO A 226 11.01 -15.06 1.56
N TRP A 227 11.91 -14.42 0.80
CA TRP A 227 13.34 -14.69 0.82
C TRP A 227 14.10 -13.51 1.41
N LEU A 228 15.15 -13.80 2.15
CA LEU A 228 16.05 -12.76 2.65
C LEU A 228 16.63 -11.95 1.48
N ASN A 229 16.66 -10.62 1.63
CA ASN A 229 17.23 -9.67 0.67
C ASN A 229 16.52 -9.62 -0.71
N ARG A 230 15.26 -10.04 -0.79
CA ARG A 230 14.39 -9.85 -1.95
C ARG A 230 13.14 -9.07 -1.54
N PRO A 231 12.54 -8.29 -2.44
CA PRO A 231 11.24 -7.66 -2.16
C PRO A 231 10.23 -8.71 -1.70
N ALA A 232 9.37 -8.34 -0.76
CA ALA A 232 8.34 -9.23 -0.28
C ALA A 232 7.40 -9.68 -1.43
N PRO A 233 6.84 -10.91 -1.38
CA PRO A 233 5.89 -11.37 -2.38
C PRO A 233 4.69 -10.44 -2.50
N LEU A 234 4.22 -10.19 -3.72
CA LEU A 234 3.08 -9.30 -4.04
C LEU A 234 3.28 -7.85 -3.56
N HIS A 235 4.54 -7.39 -3.50
CA HIS A 235 4.90 -6.02 -3.13
C HIS A 235 5.67 -5.34 -4.24
N PRO A 236 5.77 -4.00 -4.21
CA PRO A 236 6.60 -3.26 -5.15
C PRO A 236 8.06 -3.73 -5.10
N ASN A 237 8.66 -3.85 -6.27
CA ASN A 237 10.11 -4.00 -6.39
C ASN A 237 10.78 -2.63 -6.53
N ALA A 238 12.10 -2.60 -6.71
CA ALA A 238 12.84 -1.34 -6.83
C ALA A 238 12.42 -0.51 -8.06
N ALA A 239 11.94 -1.13 -9.14
CA ALA A 239 11.41 -0.42 -10.31
C ALA A 239 10.05 0.22 -9.98
N GLY A 240 9.15 -0.51 -9.31
CA GLY A 240 7.88 0.00 -8.84
C GLY A 240 8.04 1.18 -7.88
N MET A 241 8.96 1.07 -6.92
CA MET A 241 9.24 2.19 -6.00
C MET A 241 9.73 3.44 -6.72
N ARG A 242 10.57 3.30 -7.75
CA ARG A 242 11.01 4.43 -8.57
C ARG A 242 9.85 5.04 -9.36
N ALA A 243 9.02 4.21 -9.96
CA ALA A 243 7.87 4.66 -10.73
C ALA A 243 6.85 5.41 -9.86
N VAL A 244 6.51 4.89 -8.68
CA VAL A 244 5.64 5.60 -7.73
C VAL A 244 6.27 6.93 -7.31
N ALA A 245 7.59 6.98 -7.06
CA ALA A 245 8.26 8.22 -6.72
C ALA A 245 8.20 9.24 -7.87
N ASP A 246 8.31 8.80 -9.15
CA ASP A 246 8.16 9.68 -10.33
C ASP A 246 6.76 10.30 -10.38
N LEU A 247 5.71 9.50 -10.15
CA LEU A 247 4.32 9.96 -10.12
C LEU A 247 4.07 10.95 -8.98
N VAL A 248 4.54 10.64 -7.76
CA VAL A 248 4.41 11.55 -6.61
C VAL A 248 5.12 12.87 -6.86
N VAL A 249 6.35 12.84 -7.38
CA VAL A 249 7.12 14.07 -7.70
C VAL A 249 6.41 14.91 -8.78
N ALA A 250 5.85 14.28 -9.81
CA ALA A 250 5.10 14.98 -10.83
C ALA A 250 3.87 15.68 -10.22
N GLN A 251 3.08 14.95 -9.41
CA GLN A 251 1.90 15.50 -8.76
C GLN A 251 2.23 16.61 -7.75
N ALA A 252 3.32 16.45 -6.99
CA ALA A 252 3.73 17.45 -6.00
C ALA A 252 4.16 18.78 -6.64
N ARG A 253 4.71 18.76 -7.86
CA ARG A 253 5.12 19.96 -8.60
C ARG A 253 3.95 20.71 -9.24
N THR A 254 2.86 20.03 -9.56
CA THR A 254 1.68 20.66 -10.20
C THR A 254 0.77 21.35 -9.18
N GLY A 255 0.89 21.06 -7.90
CA GLY A 255 0.11 21.64 -6.81
C GLY A 255 0.87 22.72 -5.99
N ALA A 256 2.06 23.11 -6.42
CA ALA A 256 2.90 24.09 -5.74
C ALA A 256 2.73 25.49 -6.31
#